data_183cafefd628cd3255fec3da7caefb04
#
_entry.id   183cafefd628cd3255fec3da7caefb04
#
_cell.length_a   1.000
_cell.length_b   1.000
_cell.length_c   1.000
_cell.angle_alpha   90.00
_cell.angle_beta   90.00
_cell.angle_gamma   90.00
#
_symmetry.space_group_name_H-M   'P 1'
#
loop_
_entity.id
_entity.type
_entity.pdbx_description
1 polymer ?
#
loop_
_entity_poly.entity_id
_entity_poly.type
_entity_poly.pdbx_seq_one_letter_code
_entity_poly.pdbx_strand_id
1 'polypeptide(L)'
;MKKIRYIPYGYTMRNGRTVISTEEAEIIREIFKAYLDGASLKAIAEELTGRQIPYTQRTTTWDKARIARIIDNAKYIGTEEYDPIIDEDMYEAAVSLKT
;
A
#
# COMPACT_ATOMS: atom_id res chain seq x y z
N MET A 1 -27.03 2.79 9.08
CA MET A 1 -26.32 1.98 8.18
C MET A 1 -24.82 2.02 8.36
N LYS A 2 -24.21 0.88 8.28
CA LYS A 2 -22.79 0.82 8.48
C LYS A 2 -22.05 1.37 7.28
N LYS A 3 -21.09 2.18 7.54
CA LYS A 3 -20.27 2.74 6.49
C LYS A 3 -18.94 2.02 6.45
N ILE A 4 -18.61 1.48 5.29
CA ILE A 4 -17.35 0.77 5.13
C ILE A 4 -16.48 1.56 4.21
N ARG A 5 -15.25 1.75 4.63
CA ARG A 5 -14.31 2.49 3.83
C ARG A 5 -13.57 1.55 2.90
N TYR A 6 -13.66 1.81 1.61
CA TYR A 6 -12.99 0.99 0.62
C TYR A 6 -11.85 1.71 -0.06
N ILE A 7 -11.35 2.76 0.55
CA ILE A 7 -10.25 3.50 -0.02
C ILE A 7 -8.96 2.74 0.26
N PRO A 8 -8.18 2.43 -0.78
CA PRO A 8 -6.94 1.68 -0.56
C PRO A 8 -5.98 2.44 0.34
N TYR A 9 -5.15 1.70 1.06
CA TYR A 9 -4.07 2.32 1.81
C TYR A 9 -3.23 3.17 0.85
N GLY A 10 -2.83 4.34 1.29
CA GLY A 10 -2.11 5.28 0.43
C GLY A 10 -2.96 6.44 -0.03
N TYR A 11 -4.28 6.35 0.13
CA TYR A 11 -5.20 7.38 -0.30
C TYR A 11 -6.14 7.77 0.82
N THR A 12 -6.70 8.96 0.70
CA THR A 12 -7.68 9.44 1.65
C THR A 12 -8.70 10.28 0.90
N MET A 13 -9.77 10.66 1.59
CA MET A 13 -10.79 11.50 0.98
C MET A 13 -10.61 12.94 1.43
N ARG A 14 -10.75 13.85 0.51
CA ARG A 14 -10.75 15.27 0.83
C ARG A 14 -11.76 15.96 -0.08
N ASN A 15 -12.73 16.63 0.54
CA ASN A 15 -13.76 17.36 -0.19
C ASN A 15 -14.46 16.47 -1.22
N GLY A 16 -14.76 15.24 -0.83
CA GLY A 16 -15.45 14.30 -1.68
C GLY A 16 -14.63 13.67 -2.77
N ARG A 17 -13.32 13.89 -2.77
CA ARG A 17 -12.43 13.35 -3.79
C ARG A 17 -11.35 12.51 -3.16
N THR A 18 -10.94 11.47 -3.88
CA THR A 18 -9.85 10.62 -3.42
C THR A 18 -8.52 11.29 -3.77
N VAL A 19 -7.68 11.47 -2.77
CA VAL A 19 -6.37 12.09 -2.97
C VAL A 19 -5.31 11.24 -2.29
N ILE A 20 -4.07 11.48 -2.67
CA ILE A 20 -2.95 10.75 -2.06
C ILE A 20 -2.77 11.21 -0.62
N SER A 21 -2.63 10.23 0.29
CA SER A 21 -2.20 10.50 1.65
C SER A 21 -0.69 10.45 1.64
N THR A 22 -0.05 11.59 1.87
CA THR A 22 1.40 11.69 1.74
C THR A 22 2.12 10.66 2.60
N GLU A 23 1.69 10.52 3.85
CA GLU A 23 2.34 9.60 4.77
C GLU A 23 2.15 8.15 4.36
N GLU A 24 0.90 7.80 3.99
CA GLU A 24 0.65 6.43 3.58
C GLU A 24 1.30 6.12 2.25
N ALA A 25 1.37 7.10 1.35
CA ALA A 25 2.00 6.88 0.05
C ALA A 25 3.48 6.54 0.21
N GLU A 26 4.14 7.17 1.17
CA GLU A 26 5.55 6.84 1.41
C GLU A 26 5.72 5.42 1.89
N ILE A 27 4.79 4.95 2.72
CA ILE A 27 4.84 3.55 3.16
C ILE A 27 4.62 2.61 1.97
N ILE A 28 3.70 2.96 1.07
CA ILE A 28 3.49 2.17 -0.13
C ILE A 28 4.78 2.05 -0.93
N ARG A 29 5.47 3.18 -1.13
CA ARG A 29 6.73 3.14 -1.88
C ARG A 29 7.79 2.31 -1.17
N GLU A 30 7.86 2.41 0.16
CA GLU A 30 8.80 1.58 0.92
C GLU A 30 8.51 0.09 0.77
N ILE A 31 7.21 -0.27 0.78
CA ILE A 31 6.84 -1.67 0.64
C ILE A 31 7.30 -2.21 -0.71
N PHE A 32 7.01 -1.48 -1.79
CA PHE A 32 7.43 -1.95 -3.10
C PHE A 32 8.95 -2.00 -3.23
N LYS A 33 9.64 -1.00 -2.68
CA LYS A 33 11.09 -0.98 -2.78
C LYS A 33 11.70 -2.13 -1.99
N ALA A 34 11.21 -2.38 -0.79
CA ALA A 34 11.73 -3.47 0.03
C ALA A 34 11.50 -4.81 -0.66
N TYR A 35 10.32 -4.98 -1.25
CA TYR A 35 10.02 -6.23 -1.93
C TYR A 35 10.93 -6.43 -3.13
N LEU A 36 11.15 -5.38 -3.90
CA LEU A 36 12.05 -5.47 -5.06
C LEU A 36 13.49 -5.70 -4.63
N ASP A 37 13.86 -5.26 -3.43
CA ASP A 37 15.20 -5.48 -2.91
C ASP A 37 15.38 -6.86 -2.29
N GLY A 38 14.33 -7.68 -2.29
CA GLY A 38 14.44 -9.05 -1.84
C GLY A 38 13.80 -9.40 -0.53
N ALA A 39 13.16 -8.43 0.14
CA ALA A 39 12.50 -8.72 1.41
C ALA A 39 11.28 -9.59 1.19
N SER A 40 11.02 -10.51 2.12
CA SER A 40 9.82 -11.32 2.04
C SER A 40 8.60 -10.54 2.50
N LEU A 41 7.42 -11.01 2.13
CA LEU A 41 6.20 -10.38 2.58
C LEU A 41 6.13 -10.35 4.10
N LYS A 42 6.55 -11.45 4.72
CA LYS A 42 6.53 -11.54 6.17
C LYS A 42 7.50 -10.54 6.81
N ALA A 43 8.70 -10.42 6.25
CA ALA A 43 9.68 -9.49 6.81
C ALA A 43 9.20 -8.05 6.71
N ILE A 44 8.58 -7.69 5.59
CA ILE A 44 8.04 -6.35 5.42
C ILE A 44 6.96 -6.09 6.45
N ALA A 45 6.05 -7.06 6.62
CA ALA A 45 4.96 -6.90 7.58
C ALA A 45 5.50 -6.76 9.00
N GLU A 46 6.51 -7.55 9.35
CA GLU A 46 7.07 -7.48 10.69
C GLU A 46 7.76 -6.15 10.96
N GLU A 47 8.43 -5.62 9.95
CA GLU A 47 9.08 -4.33 10.13
C GLU A 47 8.06 -3.22 10.35
N LEU A 48 7.00 -3.20 9.56
CA LEU A 48 6.00 -2.14 9.71
C LEU A 48 5.28 -2.26 11.04
N THR A 49 5.01 -3.49 11.47
CA THR A 49 4.37 -3.70 12.76
C THR A 49 5.30 -3.25 13.89
N GLY A 50 6.58 -3.57 13.79
CA GLY A 50 7.55 -3.17 14.81
C GLY A 50 7.72 -1.66 14.89
N ARG A 51 7.56 -0.96 13.77
CA ARG A 51 7.61 0.48 13.75
C ARG A 51 6.29 1.11 14.15
N GLN A 52 5.26 0.30 14.40
CA GLN A 52 3.93 0.75 14.79
C GLN A 52 3.32 1.69 13.77
N ILE A 53 3.57 1.41 12.50
CA ILE A 53 2.97 2.17 11.42
C ILE A 53 1.48 1.87 11.39
N PRO A 54 0.60 2.87 11.45
CA PRO A 54 -0.83 2.59 11.44
C PRO A 54 -1.27 2.03 10.10
N TYR A 55 -1.97 0.92 10.12
CA TYR A 55 -2.65 0.42 8.94
C TYR A 55 -4.05 1.00 8.86
N THR A 56 -4.75 1.04 9.99
CA THR A 56 -6.02 1.74 10.14
C THR A 56 -5.95 2.50 11.44
N GLN A 57 -7.04 3.21 11.76
CA GLN A 57 -7.08 3.92 13.02
C GLN A 57 -7.07 2.96 14.21
N ARG A 58 -7.35 1.69 13.96
CA ARG A 58 -7.51 0.73 15.04
C ARG A 58 -6.36 -0.24 15.17
N THR A 59 -5.47 -0.30 14.20
CA THR A 59 -4.43 -1.31 14.26
C THR A 59 -3.15 -0.85 13.63
N THR A 60 -2.05 -1.24 14.26
CA THR A 60 -0.72 -1.07 13.69
C THR A 60 -0.13 -2.43 13.34
N THR A 61 -0.97 -3.46 13.26
CA THR A 61 -0.50 -4.80 12.91
C THR A 61 -0.61 -5.04 11.43
N TRP A 62 0.51 -5.39 10.83
CA TRP A 62 0.58 -5.74 9.41
C TRP A 62 0.82 -7.24 9.33
N ASP A 63 0.34 -7.85 8.25
CA ASP A 63 0.61 -9.25 8.00
C ASP A 63 0.90 -9.42 6.52
N LYS A 64 1.37 -10.61 6.16
CA LYS A 64 1.80 -10.83 4.78
C LYS A 64 0.65 -10.72 3.80
N ALA A 65 -0.58 -11.02 4.22
CA ALA A 65 -1.72 -10.91 3.33
C ALA A 65 -1.98 -9.45 2.97
N ARG A 66 -1.82 -8.54 3.94
CA ARG A 66 -1.99 -7.12 3.66
C ARG A 66 -0.91 -6.62 2.72
N ILE A 67 0.33 -7.05 2.93
CA ILE A 67 1.41 -6.65 2.04
C ILE A 67 1.15 -7.17 0.64
N ALA A 68 0.73 -8.43 0.52
CA ALA A 68 0.48 -9.03 -0.79
C ALA A 68 -0.63 -8.27 -1.54
N ARG A 69 -1.69 -7.89 -0.83
CA ARG A 69 -2.77 -7.15 -1.47
C ARG A 69 -2.32 -5.78 -1.96
N ILE A 70 -1.43 -5.15 -1.21
CA ILE A 70 -0.90 -3.86 -1.64
C ILE A 70 -0.08 -4.04 -2.92
N ILE A 71 0.77 -5.06 -2.96
CA ILE A 71 1.62 -5.27 -4.13
C ILE A 71 0.78 -5.60 -5.37
N ASP A 72 -0.35 -6.27 -5.19
CA ASP A 72 -1.19 -6.65 -6.31
C ASP A 72 -2.14 -5.54 -6.76
N ASN A 73 -2.18 -4.42 -6.06
CA ASN A 73 -3.21 -3.42 -6.33
C ASN A 73 -2.76 -2.46 -7.42
N ALA A 74 -3.28 -2.65 -8.62
CA ALA A 74 -2.90 -1.83 -9.77
C ALA A 74 -3.35 -0.38 -9.65
N LYS A 75 -4.20 -0.05 -8.69
CA LYS A 75 -4.60 1.34 -8.52
C LYS A 75 -3.42 2.25 -8.21
N TYR A 76 -2.35 1.69 -7.66
CA TYR A 76 -1.20 2.51 -7.28
C TYR A 76 -0.42 3.07 -8.46
N ILE A 77 -0.64 2.56 -9.67
CA ILE A 77 -0.01 3.14 -10.86
C ILE A 77 -0.89 4.18 -11.52
N GLY A 78 -2.07 4.47 -10.91
CA GLY A 78 -2.92 5.54 -11.39
C GLY A 78 -4.12 5.04 -12.16
N THR A 79 -5.28 5.63 -11.86
CA THR A 79 -6.51 5.39 -12.61
C THR A 79 -7.21 6.73 -12.71
N GLU A 80 -8.43 6.72 -13.26
CA GLU A 80 -9.19 7.97 -13.31
C GLU A 80 -9.48 8.53 -11.94
N GLU A 81 -9.61 7.66 -10.94
CA GLU A 81 -9.98 8.10 -9.60
C GLU A 81 -8.82 8.18 -8.63
N TYR A 82 -7.70 7.56 -8.96
CA TYR A 82 -6.57 7.47 -8.04
C TYR A 82 -5.31 7.99 -8.71
N ASP A 83 -4.68 8.96 -8.08
CA ASP A 83 -3.41 9.46 -8.59
C ASP A 83 -2.32 8.42 -8.38
N PRO A 84 -1.33 8.36 -9.26
CA PRO A 84 -0.27 7.35 -9.14
C PRO A 84 0.63 7.62 -7.94
N ILE A 85 0.97 6.55 -7.23
CA ILE A 85 1.92 6.58 -6.13
C ILE A 85 3.24 5.97 -6.55
N ILE A 86 3.19 4.93 -7.37
CA ILE A 86 4.39 4.30 -7.93
C ILE A 86 4.26 4.29 -9.44
N ASP A 87 5.35 4.01 -10.14
CA ASP A 87 5.26 3.94 -11.59
C ASP A 87 4.97 2.50 -12.02
N GLU A 88 4.63 2.38 -13.30
CA GLU A 88 4.21 1.10 -13.84
C GLU A 88 5.33 0.09 -13.82
N ASP A 89 6.57 0.54 -14.09
CA ASP A 89 7.71 -0.37 -14.09
C ASP A 89 7.92 -1.00 -12.72
N MET A 90 7.79 -0.22 -11.67
CA MET A 90 7.96 -0.73 -10.32
C MET A 90 6.86 -1.75 -10.00
N TYR A 91 5.63 -1.44 -10.38
CA TYR A 91 4.52 -2.33 -10.14
C TYR A 91 4.71 -3.66 -10.86
N GLU A 92 5.07 -3.60 -12.13
CA GLU A 92 5.22 -4.82 -12.93
C GLU A 92 6.38 -5.66 -12.44
N ALA A 93 7.47 -5.02 -12.02
CA ALA A 93 8.59 -5.76 -11.48
C ALA A 93 8.20 -6.50 -10.22
N ALA A 94 7.42 -5.86 -9.36
CA ALA A 94 7.00 -6.49 -8.11
C ALA A 94 6.05 -7.65 -8.38
N VAL A 95 5.10 -7.47 -9.29
CA VAL A 95 4.17 -8.54 -9.61
C VAL A 95 4.91 -9.74 -10.21
N SER A 96 5.93 -9.47 -11.04
CA SER A 96 6.72 -10.56 -11.61
C SER A 96 7.45 -11.37 -10.54
N LEU A 97 7.90 -10.70 -9.49
CA LEU A 97 8.57 -11.41 -8.41
C LEU A 97 7.64 -12.34 -7.66
N LYS A 98 6.34 -12.03 -7.64
CA LYS A 98 5.39 -12.84 -6.91
C LYS A 98 5.08 -14.16 -7.61
N THR A 99 5.26 -14.24 -8.90
CA THR A 99 4.89 -15.45 -9.65
C THR A 99 6.05 -16.41 -9.91
#